data_84b22bedfd18f5b9cc3bafa74fb12f0d
#
_entry.id   84b22bedfd18f5b9cc3bafa74fb12f0d
#
_cell.length_a   1.000
_cell.length_b   1.000
_cell.length_c   1.000
_cell.angle_alpha   90.00
_cell.angle_beta   90.00
_cell.angle_gamma   90.00
#
_symmetry.space_group_name_H-M   'P 1'
#
loop_
_entity.id
_entity.type
_entity.pdbx_description
1 polymer ?
#
loop_
_entity_poly.entity_id
_entity_poly.type
_entity_poly.pdbx_seq_one_letter_code
_entity_poly.pdbx_strand_id
1 'polypeptide(L)'
;AYVMDQIFDKMESGEAWLAPYYAGDAALLVEENENIGFAIPTKQGTNFFVDAMCIPKGCRNKSGAEAYINFLCDPEIAAANMEYIGYSTPESAAKELLPEEVVNNPIYYPPQEILENSEVFVDLPQETALQLDALWAEVKMGGPGDSMTLVLTLAGFLALYLAVVIYKKVKRNREC
;
A
#
# COMPACT_ATOMS: atom_id res chain seq x y z
N ALA A 1 9.64 -7.33 -1.24
CA ALA A 1 8.60 -7.60 -0.23
C ALA A 1 7.27 -7.04 -0.71
N TYR A 2 6.16 -7.67 -0.32
CA TYR A 2 4.80 -7.23 -0.62
C TYR A 2 4.20 -6.69 0.68
N VAL A 3 4.44 -5.40 0.93
CA VAL A 3 4.05 -4.70 2.16
C VAL A 3 3.36 -3.38 1.79
N MET A 4 2.60 -2.79 2.70
CA MET A 4 2.03 -1.45 2.54
C MET A 4 2.64 -0.49 3.57
N ASP A 5 2.21 -0.53 4.80
CA ASP A 5 2.63 0.44 5.85
C ASP A 5 4.13 0.40 6.14
N GLN A 6 4.77 -0.76 5.95
CA GLN A 6 6.21 -0.93 6.14
C GLN A 6 7.07 -0.35 5.00
N ILE A 7 6.47 0.18 3.92
CA ILE A 7 7.23 0.79 2.81
C ILE A 7 8.00 2.00 3.34
N PHE A 8 7.38 2.82 4.17
CA PHE A 8 7.98 4.00 4.79
C PHE A 8 9.31 3.64 5.47
N ASP A 9 9.25 2.76 6.46
CA ASP A 9 10.43 2.32 7.24
C ASP A 9 11.52 1.72 6.36
N LYS A 10 11.13 0.93 5.33
CA LYS A 10 12.08 0.27 4.42
C LYS A 10 12.80 1.24 3.48
N MET A 11 12.12 2.27 3.03
CA MET A 11 12.73 3.31 2.21
C MET A 11 13.64 4.20 3.07
N GLU A 12 13.18 4.62 4.24
CA GLU A 12 13.94 5.47 5.16
C GLU A 12 15.23 4.79 5.64
N SER A 13 15.14 3.51 6.01
CA SER A 13 16.31 2.73 6.45
C SER A 13 17.27 2.33 5.33
N GLY A 14 16.89 2.53 4.06
CA GLY A 14 17.67 2.08 2.91
C GLY A 14 17.59 0.57 2.65
N GLU A 15 16.69 -0.16 3.31
CA GLU A 15 16.42 -1.58 3.04
C GLU A 15 15.78 -1.79 1.65
N ALA A 16 14.99 -0.84 1.19
CA ALA A 16 14.44 -0.79 -0.16
C ALA A 16 14.96 0.42 -0.93
N TRP A 17 15.31 0.24 -2.19
CA TRP A 17 15.83 1.29 -3.08
C TRP A 17 14.78 1.81 -4.05
N LEU A 18 13.71 1.05 -4.24
CA LEU A 18 12.58 1.39 -5.10
C LEU A 18 11.32 0.77 -4.54
N ALA A 19 10.26 1.56 -4.47
CA ALA A 19 8.94 1.09 -4.09
C ALA A 19 7.85 1.85 -4.84
N PRO A 20 6.78 1.20 -5.31
CA PRO A 20 5.54 1.88 -5.65
C PRO A 20 4.87 2.32 -4.34
N TYR A 21 4.49 3.60 -4.27
CA TYR A 21 3.86 4.14 -3.07
C TYR A 21 2.85 5.23 -3.41
N TYR A 22 1.98 5.56 -2.47
CA TYR A 22 1.01 6.63 -2.64
C TYR A 22 1.70 7.99 -2.58
N ALA A 23 1.23 8.93 -3.40
CA ALA A 23 1.86 10.23 -3.55
C ALA A 23 1.93 11.03 -2.24
N GLY A 24 0.86 11.02 -1.42
CA GLY A 24 0.85 11.72 -0.13
C GLY A 24 1.90 11.20 0.84
N ASP A 25 1.94 9.87 1.03
CA ASP A 25 2.95 9.25 1.91
C ASP A 25 4.38 9.43 1.35
N ALA A 26 4.53 9.38 0.02
CA ALA A 26 5.82 9.61 -0.62
C ALA A 26 6.29 11.07 -0.47
N ALA A 27 5.38 12.04 -0.44
CA ALA A 27 5.71 13.43 -0.18
C ALA A 27 6.36 13.62 1.19
N LEU A 28 5.78 13.01 2.23
CA LEU A 28 6.35 13.03 3.58
C LEU A 28 7.74 12.39 3.62
N LEU A 29 7.92 11.23 2.97
CA LEU A 29 9.24 10.59 2.88
C LEU A 29 10.31 11.47 2.22
N VAL A 30 9.95 12.16 1.13
CA VAL A 30 10.86 13.08 0.42
C VAL A 30 11.20 14.30 1.28
N GLU A 31 10.25 14.77 2.08
CA GLU A 31 10.43 15.89 3.01
C GLU A 31 11.35 15.53 4.18
N GLU A 32 11.24 14.32 4.71
CA GLU A 32 12.00 13.83 5.85
C GLU A 32 13.41 13.35 5.46
N ASN A 33 13.63 12.91 4.22
CA ASN A 33 14.89 12.33 3.78
C ASN A 33 15.30 12.82 2.38
N GLU A 34 16.28 13.71 2.33
CA GLU A 34 16.83 14.30 1.10
C GLU A 34 17.42 13.29 0.09
N ASN A 35 17.69 12.05 0.52
CA ASN A 35 18.18 10.98 -0.34
C ASN A 35 17.07 10.21 -1.05
N ILE A 36 15.81 10.50 -0.75
CA ILE A 36 14.63 9.89 -1.37
C ILE A 36 14.05 10.85 -2.39
N GLY A 37 13.69 10.34 -3.55
CA GLY A 37 13.02 11.08 -4.61
C GLY A 37 11.72 10.40 -5.02
N PHE A 38 10.83 11.16 -5.63
CA PHE A 38 9.57 10.66 -6.18
C PHE A 38 9.53 10.83 -7.70
N ALA A 39 9.02 9.84 -8.41
CA ALA A 39 8.86 9.90 -9.85
C ALA A 39 7.55 9.26 -10.29
N ILE A 40 6.84 9.93 -11.17
CA ILE A 40 5.64 9.40 -11.82
C ILE A 40 6.03 8.81 -13.18
N PRO A 41 5.66 7.54 -13.49
CA PRO A 41 5.96 6.93 -14.78
C PRO A 41 5.17 7.61 -15.92
N THR A 42 5.80 8.54 -16.63
CA THR A 42 5.13 9.37 -17.65
C THR A 42 4.77 8.61 -18.93
N LYS A 43 5.52 7.56 -19.28
CA LYS A 43 5.28 6.76 -20.49
C LYS A 43 4.27 5.65 -20.29
N GLN A 44 4.32 5.02 -19.13
CA GLN A 44 3.44 3.90 -18.77
C GLN A 44 2.11 4.38 -18.17
N GLY A 45 2.06 5.63 -17.75
CA GLY A 45 0.96 6.18 -16.96
C GLY A 45 1.02 5.71 -15.50
N THR A 46 0.04 6.13 -14.75
CA THR A 46 -0.16 5.74 -13.35
C THR A 46 -1.64 5.56 -13.07
N ASN A 47 -2.00 5.12 -11.88
CA ASN A 47 -3.39 5.16 -11.47
C ASN A 47 -3.73 6.50 -10.81
N PHE A 48 -4.94 6.95 -11.08
CA PHE A 48 -5.57 8.07 -10.40
C PHE A 48 -6.73 7.55 -9.55
N PHE A 49 -6.84 7.98 -8.31
CA PHE A 49 -7.92 7.57 -7.42
C PHE A 49 -8.47 8.76 -6.63
N VAL A 50 -9.69 8.62 -6.16
CA VAL A 50 -10.38 9.61 -5.33
C VAL A 50 -10.95 8.88 -4.12
N ASP A 51 -10.52 9.28 -2.94
CA ASP A 51 -11.12 8.80 -1.71
C ASP A 51 -12.46 9.49 -1.47
N ALA A 52 -13.46 8.72 -1.09
CA ALA A 52 -14.80 9.20 -0.93
C ALA A 52 -15.43 8.78 0.41
N MET A 53 -16.15 9.70 1.03
CA MET A 53 -16.94 9.40 2.21
C MET A 53 -18.33 8.95 1.83
N CYS A 54 -18.82 7.87 2.44
CA CYS A 54 -20.14 7.31 2.19
C CYS A 54 -20.94 7.23 3.48
N ILE A 55 -22.25 7.51 3.38
CA ILE A 55 -23.20 7.31 4.48
C ILE A 55 -23.93 5.98 4.25
N PRO A 56 -23.73 4.96 5.10
CA PRO A 56 -24.42 3.68 4.95
C PRO A 56 -25.93 3.82 5.02
N LYS A 57 -26.68 3.00 4.25
CA LYS A 57 -28.14 3.03 4.20
C LYS A 57 -28.82 2.87 5.57
N GLY A 58 -28.19 2.17 6.51
CA GLY A 58 -28.69 1.97 7.87
C GLY A 58 -28.18 2.98 8.90
N CYS A 59 -27.60 4.11 8.48
CA CYS A 59 -27.07 5.13 9.37
C CYS A 59 -28.18 5.67 10.30
N ARG A 60 -27.95 5.62 11.61
CA ARG A 60 -28.92 6.09 12.63
C ARG A 60 -28.91 7.61 12.82
N ASN A 61 -27.82 8.29 12.45
CA ASN A 61 -27.65 9.73 12.55
C ASN A 61 -27.20 10.31 11.21
N LYS A 62 -28.09 10.26 10.22
CA LYS A 62 -27.78 10.74 8.87
C LYS A 62 -27.47 12.24 8.86
N SER A 63 -28.22 13.05 9.61
CA SER A 63 -28.00 14.49 9.68
C SER A 63 -26.63 14.85 10.28
N GLY A 64 -26.19 14.13 11.30
CA GLY A 64 -24.85 14.30 11.87
C GLY A 64 -23.74 13.91 10.87
N ALA A 65 -23.94 12.82 10.11
CA ALA A 65 -23.00 12.41 9.07
C ALA A 65 -22.91 13.43 7.94
N GLU A 66 -24.06 13.95 7.48
CA GLU A 66 -24.11 15.03 6.46
C GLU A 66 -23.45 16.31 6.95
N ALA A 67 -23.68 16.70 8.21
CA ALA A 67 -23.04 17.87 8.82
C ALA A 67 -21.51 17.70 8.91
N TYR A 68 -21.02 16.50 9.23
CA TYR A 68 -19.58 16.20 9.28
C TYR A 68 -18.93 16.26 7.88
N ILE A 69 -19.58 15.66 6.88
CA ILE A 69 -19.10 15.75 5.49
C ILE A 69 -19.06 17.21 5.03
N ASN A 70 -20.12 17.97 5.30
CA ASN A 70 -20.19 19.39 4.95
C ASN A 70 -19.11 20.21 5.66
N PHE A 71 -18.78 19.90 6.92
CA PHE A 71 -17.69 20.54 7.64
C PHE A 71 -16.33 20.26 6.96
N LEU A 72 -16.09 19.04 6.49
CA LEU A 72 -14.85 18.71 5.78
C LEU A 72 -14.75 19.33 4.38
N CYS A 73 -15.86 19.77 3.80
CA CYS A 73 -15.91 20.52 2.55
C CYS A 73 -15.80 22.05 2.74
N ASP A 74 -15.64 22.52 3.98
CA ASP A 74 -15.30 23.91 4.21
C ASP A 74 -13.87 24.20 3.72
N PRO A 75 -13.64 25.26 2.91
CA PRO A 75 -12.34 25.50 2.29
C PRO A 75 -11.18 25.60 3.28
N GLU A 76 -11.37 26.26 4.41
CA GLU A 76 -10.32 26.39 5.44
C GLU A 76 -10.01 25.03 6.07
N ILE A 77 -11.05 24.23 6.32
CA ILE A 77 -10.90 22.89 6.89
C ILE A 77 -10.27 21.92 5.88
N ALA A 78 -10.69 21.98 4.61
CA ALA A 78 -10.14 21.15 3.54
C ALA A 78 -8.66 21.46 3.27
N ALA A 79 -8.27 22.75 3.31
CA ALA A 79 -6.88 23.15 3.20
C ALA A 79 -6.04 22.65 4.38
N ALA A 80 -6.50 22.86 5.62
CA ALA A 80 -5.81 22.37 6.82
C ALA A 80 -5.72 20.84 6.85
N ASN A 81 -6.76 20.13 6.38
CA ASN A 81 -6.73 18.68 6.28
C ASN A 81 -5.69 18.20 5.25
N MET A 82 -5.59 18.86 4.09
CA MET A 82 -4.57 18.55 3.11
C MET A 82 -3.15 18.72 3.67
N GLU A 83 -2.88 19.84 4.33
CA GLU A 83 -1.57 20.10 4.95
C GLU A 83 -1.21 19.04 6.01
N TYR A 84 -2.21 18.55 6.74
CA TYR A 84 -1.98 17.53 7.77
C TYR A 84 -1.75 16.13 7.22
N ILE A 85 -2.54 15.69 6.21
CA ILE A 85 -2.48 14.32 5.69
C ILE A 85 -1.55 14.14 4.49
N GLY A 86 -1.09 15.23 3.85
CA GLY A 86 -0.22 15.19 2.68
C GLY A 86 -0.90 14.75 1.38
N TYR A 87 -2.23 14.71 1.32
CA TYR A 87 -2.97 14.33 0.10
C TYR A 87 -3.71 15.53 -0.50
N SER A 88 -3.67 15.64 -1.83
CA SER A 88 -4.28 16.76 -2.56
C SER A 88 -5.77 16.88 -2.31
N THR A 89 -6.23 18.09 -2.08
CA THR A 89 -7.67 18.36 -1.99
C THR A 89 -8.29 18.47 -3.38
N PRO A 90 -9.46 17.88 -3.64
CA PRO A 90 -10.25 18.11 -4.85
C PRO A 90 -11.04 19.42 -4.82
N GLU A 91 -11.09 20.09 -3.67
CA GLU A 91 -11.86 21.30 -3.45
C GLU A 91 -11.06 22.52 -3.94
N SER A 92 -11.59 23.21 -4.99
CA SER A 92 -10.86 24.29 -5.66
C SER A 92 -10.65 25.53 -4.80
N ALA A 93 -11.63 25.88 -3.95
CA ALA A 93 -11.50 27.03 -3.06
C ALA A 93 -10.49 26.76 -1.94
N ALA A 94 -10.37 25.52 -1.46
CA ALA A 94 -9.33 25.13 -0.53
C ALA A 94 -7.93 25.24 -1.16
N LYS A 95 -7.80 24.84 -2.44
CA LYS A 95 -6.54 24.97 -3.17
C LYS A 95 -6.02 26.41 -3.25
N GLU A 96 -6.93 27.40 -3.34
CA GLU A 96 -6.57 28.82 -3.37
C GLU A 96 -6.01 29.32 -2.03
N LEU A 97 -6.25 28.60 -0.93
CA LEU A 97 -5.74 28.92 0.42
C LEU A 97 -4.37 28.29 0.71
N LEU A 98 -3.91 27.35 -0.12
CA LEU A 98 -2.67 26.63 0.10
C LEU A 98 -1.45 27.49 -0.30
N PRO A 99 -0.29 27.27 0.34
CA PRO A 99 0.96 27.88 -0.05
C PRO A 99 1.31 27.60 -1.52
N GLU A 100 1.90 28.59 -2.21
CA GLU A 100 2.27 28.46 -3.63
C GLU A 100 3.22 27.28 -3.88
N GLU A 101 4.12 26.99 -2.94
CA GLU A 101 5.03 25.85 -2.99
C GLU A 101 4.30 24.50 -2.99
N VAL A 102 3.19 24.39 -2.28
CA VAL A 102 2.35 23.18 -2.24
C VAL A 102 1.56 23.04 -3.54
N VAL A 103 0.97 24.13 -4.03
CA VAL A 103 0.17 24.13 -5.27
C VAL A 103 1.03 23.81 -6.50
N ASN A 104 2.30 24.22 -6.50
CA ASN A 104 3.23 23.97 -7.59
C ASN A 104 4.04 22.67 -7.44
N ASN A 105 3.88 21.94 -6.35
CA ASN A 105 4.57 20.67 -6.15
C ASN A 105 3.91 19.56 -6.98
N PRO A 106 4.63 18.95 -7.95
CA PRO A 106 4.07 17.94 -8.85
C PRO A 106 3.72 16.61 -8.15
N ILE A 107 4.14 16.40 -6.92
CA ILE A 107 3.71 15.24 -6.11
C ILE A 107 2.24 15.39 -5.73
N TYR A 108 1.83 16.58 -5.30
CA TYR A 108 0.45 16.89 -4.92
C TYR A 108 -0.43 17.22 -6.12
N TYR A 109 0.08 18.06 -7.02
CA TYR A 109 -0.63 18.55 -8.19
C TYR A 109 0.17 18.28 -9.46
N PRO A 110 0.13 17.03 -9.97
CA PRO A 110 0.85 16.67 -11.18
C PRO A 110 0.35 17.46 -12.40
N PRO A 111 1.23 17.69 -13.41
CA PRO A 111 0.84 18.34 -14.66
C PRO A 111 -0.32 17.63 -15.34
N GLN A 112 -1.14 18.41 -16.09
CA GLN A 112 -2.33 17.92 -16.77
C GLN A 112 -2.02 16.74 -17.72
N GLU A 113 -0.88 16.75 -18.40
CA GLU A 113 -0.42 15.67 -19.28
C GLU A 113 -0.30 14.31 -18.55
N ILE A 114 0.12 14.33 -17.28
CA ILE A 114 0.20 13.12 -16.46
C ILE A 114 -1.21 12.63 -16.09
N LEU A 115 -2.11 13.54 -15.73
CA LEU A 115 -3.49 13.20 -15.40
C LEU A 115 -4.23 12.60 -16.59
N GLU A 116 -4.04 13.15 -17.80
CA GLU A 116 -4.63 12.63 -19.04
C GLU A 116 -4.14 11.23 -19.42
N ASN A 117 -2.93 10.86 -19.00
CA ASN A 117 -2.34 9.54 -19.21
C ASN A 117 -2.52 8.59 -18.00
N SER A 118 -3.29 9.01 -17.02
CA SER A 118 -3.58 8.21 -15.82
C SER A 118 -4.91 7.46 -15.97
N GLU A 119 -4.99 6.29 -15.36
CA GLU A 119 -6.19 5.45 -15.36
C GLU A 119 -6.85 5.44 -13.99
N VAL A 120 -8.18 5.41 -13.97
CA VAL A 120 -8.97 5.25 -12.75
C VAL A 120 -9.32 3.78 -12.57
N PHE A 121 -9.27 3.28 -11.34
CA PHE A 121 -9.76 1.94 -11.04
C PHE A 121 -11.25 1.82 -11.41
N VAL A 122 -11.57 0.76 -12.11
CA VAL A 122 -12.94 0.43 -12.51
C VAL A 122 -13.40 -0.84 -11.78
N ASP A 123 -14.71 -0.98 -11.60
CA ASP A 123 -15.29 -2.20 -11.10
C ASP A 123 -15.11 -3.33 -12.14
N LEU A 124 -14.53 -4.44 -11.71
CA LEU A 124 -14.19 -5.54 -12.59
C LEU A 124 -15.30 -6.59 -12.58
N PRO A 125 -15.55 -7.29 -13.71
CA PRO A 125 -16.39 -8.47 -13.72
C PRO A 125 -15.90 -9.49 -12.67
N GLN A 126 -16.84 -10.13 -11.99
CA GLN A 126 -16.54 -11.05 -10.88
C GLN A 126 -15.51 -12.14 -11.26
N GLU A 127 -15.58 -12.67 -12.47
CA GLU A 127 -14.62 -13.67 -12.95
C GLU A 127 -13.20 -13.10 -13.00
N THR A 128 -13.03 -11.87 -13.52
CA THR A 128 -11.73 -11.21 -13.59
C THR A 128 -11.19 -10.88 -12.20
N ALA A 129 -12.04 -10.42 -11.28
CA ALA A 129 -11.66 -10.14 -9.90
C ALA A 129 -11.16 -11.42 -9.21
N LEU A 130 -11.85 -12.55 -9.36
CA LEU A 130 -11.43 -13.85 -8.80
C LEU A 130 -10.10 -14.33 -9.40
N GLN A 131 -9.86 -14.13 -10.69
CA GLN A 131 -8.58 -14.46 -11.32
C GLN A 131 -7.44 -13.60 -10.77
N LEU A 132 -7.66 -12.30 -10.60
CA LEU A 132 -6.68 -11.40 -10.00
C LEU A 132 -6.35 -11.78 -8.55
N ASP A 133 -7.36 -12.11 -7.76
CA ASP A 133 -7.19 -12.56 -6.38
C ASP A 133 -6.34 -13.84 -6.30
N ALA A 134 -6.60 -14.80 -7.21
CA ALA A 134 -5.83 -16.04 -7.28
C ALA A 134 -4.37 -15.78 -7.67
N LEU A 135 -4.12 -14.96 -8.69
CA LEU A 135 -2.78 -14.58 -9.12
C LEU A 135 -2.03 -13.81 -8.02
N TRP A 136 -2.73 -12.91 -7.34
CA TRP A 136 -2.13 -12.15 -6.23
C TRP A 136 -1.77 -13.05 -5.04
N ALA A 137 -2.62 -14.03 -4.74
CA ALA A 137 -2.30 -15.04 -3.72
C ALA A 137 -1.07 -15.86 -4.09
N GLU A 138 -0.94 -16.28 -5.36
CA GLU A 138 0.24 -16.99 -5.86
C GLU A 138 1.51 -16.15 -5.75
N VAL A 139 1.46 -14.88 -6.15
CA VAL A 139 2.59 -13.94 -6.04
C VAL A 139 3.02 -13.76 -4.58
N LYS A 140 2.07 -13.57 -3.65
CA LYS A 140 2.39 -13.43 -2.21
C LYS A 140 2.96 -14.70 -1.59
N MET A 141 2.61 -15.86 -2.06
CA MET A 141 3.16 -17.14 -1.61
C MET A 141 4.53 -17.47 -2.20
N GLY A 142 5.12 -16.57 -3.02
CA GLY A 142 6.45 -16.73 -3.59
C GLY A 142 6.50 -17.63 -4.85
N GLY A 143 5.33 -18.03 -5.37
CA GLY A 143 5.22 -18.90 -6.54
C GLY A 143 5.64 -20.37 -6.29
N PRO A 144 5.69 -21.21 -7.33
CA PRO A 144 5.96 -22.65 -7.19
C PRO A 144 7.32 -23.03 -6.58
N GLY A 145 8.29 -22.10 -6.61
CA GLY A 145 9.66 -22.33 -6.07
C GLY A 145 9.72 -22.35 -4.55
N ASP A 146 8.94 -21.53 -3.87
CA ASP A 146 8.97 -21.41 -2.41
C ASP A 146 8.27 -22.58 -1.72
N SER A 147 7.25 -23.16 -2.35
CA SER A 147 6.58 -24.37 -1.83
C SER A 147 7.53 -25.58 -1.84
N MET A 148 8.39 -25.70 -2.84
CA MET A 148 9.41 -26.77 -2.92
C MET A 148 10.44 -26.62 -1.79
N THR A 149 10.89 -25.41 -1.50
CA THR A 149 11.84 -25.13 -0.41
C THR A 149 11.20 -25.45 0.94
N LEU A 150 9.93 -25.12 1.15
CA LEU A 150 9.19 -25.45 2.36
C LEU A 150 9.05 -26.98 2.54
N VAL A 151 8.70 -27.70 1.47
CA VAL A 151 8.59 -29.16 1.50
C VAL A 151 9.95 -29.81 1.81
N LEU A 152 11.04 -29.36 1.20
CA LEU A 152 12.38 -29.88 1.45
C LEU A 152 12.85 -29.61 2.88
N THR A 153 12.56 -28.43 3.44
CA THR A 153 12.91 -28.11 4.82
C THR A 153 12.11 -28.96 5.82
N LEU A 154 10.82 -29.13 5.61
CA LEU A 154 9.99 -30.01 6.44
C LEU A 154 10.44 -31.48 6.37
N ALA A 155 10.77 -31.97 5.18
CA ALA A 155 11.31 -33.31 4.99
C ALA A 155 12.66 -33.47 5.72
N GLY A 156 13.53 -32.47 5.68
CA GLY A 156 14.80 -32.45 6.42
C GLY A 156 14.61 -32.53 7.93
N PHE A 157 13.69 -31.75 8.49
CA PHE A 157 13.35 -31.82 9.92
C PHE A 157 12.77 -33.16 10.34
N LEU A 158 11.91 -33.77 9.50
CA LEU A 158 11.35 -35.08 9.76
C LEU A 158 12.43 -36.17 9.75
N ALA A 159 13.33 -36.12 8.79
CA ALA A 159 14.46 -37.05 8.71
C ALA A 159 15.40 -36.95 9.94
N LEU A 160 15.69 -35.73 10.38
CA LEU A 160 16.49 -35.48 11.58
C LEU A 160 15.78 -36.02 12.83
N TYR A 161 14.50 -35.79 12.97
CA TYR A 161 13.69 -36.33 14.08
C TYR A 161 13.71 -37.85 14.12
N LEU A 162 13.49 -38.52 12.96
CA LEU A 162 13.53 -39.97 12.85
C LEU A 162 14.93 -40.52 13.21
N ALA A 163 15.99 -39.87 12.75
CA ALA A 163 17.36 -40.25 13.11
C ALA A 163 17.61 -40.19 14.61
N VAL A 164 17.17 -39.14 15.30
CA VAL A 164 17.25 -39.00 16.77
C VAL A 164 16.46 -40.11 17.48
N VAL A 165 15.26 -40.41 17.01
CA VAL A 165 14.42 -41.46 17.60
C VAL A 165 15.05 -42.82 17.45
N ILE A 166 15.60 -43.12 16.25
CA ILE A 166 16.29 -44.38 15.98
C ILE A 166 17.56 -44.47 16.86
N TYR A 167 18.36 -43.41 16.92
CA TYR A 167 19.56 -43.37 17.77
C TYR A 167 19.23 -43.65 19.24
N LYS A 168 18.19 -42.97 19.80
CA LYS A 168 17.75 -43.23 21.18
C LYS A 168 17.28 -44.67 21.39
N LYS A 169 16.59 -45.26 20.41
CA LYS A 169 16.12 -46.65 20.48
C LYS A 169 17.29 -47.64 20.46
N VAL A 170 18.27 -47.42 19.57
CA VAL A 170 19.47 -48.27 19.48
C VAL A 170 20.33 -48.16 20.74
N LYS A 171 20.52 -46.94 21.27
CA LYS A 171 21.25 -46.73 22.52
C LYS A 171 20.60 -47.44 23.69
N ARG A 172 19.28 -47.36 23.85
CA ARG A 172 18.50 -48.06 24.90
C ARG A 172 18.64 -49.59 24.79
N ASN A 173 18.66 -50.15 23.56
CA ASN A 173 18.80 -51.58 23.38
C ASN A 173 20.26 -52.08 23.56
N ARG A 174 21.25 -51.20 23.70
CA ARG A 174 22.67 -51.57 24.02
C ARG A 174 22.98 -51.49 25.52
N GLU A 175 22.11 -50.81 26.28
CA GLU A 175 22.27 -50.64 27.75
C GLU A 175 21.44 -51.67 28.57
N CYS A 176 20.67 -52.55 27.89
CA CYS A 176 20.04 -53.73 28.43
C CYS A 176 20.79 -55.00 27.98
#